data_8723591b10c6b510b7680173d3e0a492
#
_entry.id   8723591b10c6b510b7680173d3e0a492
#
_cell.length_a   1.000
_cell.length_b   1.000
_cell.length_c   1.000
_cell.angle_alpha   90.00
_cell.angle_beta   90.00
_cell.angle_gamma   90.00
#
_symmetry.space_group_name_H-M   'P 1'
#
loop_
_entity.id
_entity.type
_entity.pdbx_description
1 polymer ?
#
loop_
_entity_poly.entity_id
_entity_poly.type
_entity_poly.pdbx_seq_one_letter_code
_entity_poly.pdbx_strand_id
1 'polypeptide(L)'
;KTGRIESLGQPLGRGVSRETANCPEGCDIVWPLHGNGEEGVWQLGLDELTKRIEIGAVRVNKKRGNFVLTYLRQGQLKEIEDGYIAVVRREKDGTMVLKRVSSQMVQARTMWNQSSHDATTFGSKFIKQILCESGAFKYPKSLYAVQDAINFFVANKPNALVIDFFAGSGTTLHAVNLLNAEDGGHRRCIMVTNNEVSDAEAKEMSKRGLKPGDEEWEKLGIARYVTWPRTVCSIEGHDVNGNPLKGNY
;
A
#
# COMPACT_ATOMS: atom_id res chain seq x y z
N LYS A 1 32.41 20.88 7.44
CA LYS A 1 31.86 21.42 6.17
C LYS A 1 31.80 20.37 5.08
N THR A 2 32.50 19.22 5.27
CA THR A 2 32.53 18.07 4.37
C THR A 2 31.38 17.07 4.64
N GLY A 3 30.68 17.21 5.78
CA GLY A 3 29.68 16.24 6.25
C GLY A 3 30.28 14.99 6.92
N ARG A 4 31.61 14.93 7.07
CA ARG A 4 32.27 13.81 7.73
C ARG A 4 32.26 13.99 9.24
N ILE A 5 32.08 12.90 9.99
CA ILE A 5 32.22 12.87 11.43
C ILE A 5 33.70 12.70 11.77
N GLU A 6 34.31 13.69 12.41
CA GLU A 6 35.75 13.67 12.78
C GLU A 6 35.93 13.00 14.15
N SER A 7 35.06 13.30 15.12
CA SER A 7 35.14 12.72 16.46
C SER A 7 33.78 12.69 17.14
N LEU A 8 33.67 11.86 18.16
CA LEU A 8 32.54 11.80 19.08
C LEU A 8 32.94 12.41 20.42
N GLY A 9 32.22 13.44 20.85
CA GLY A 9 32.38 14.02 22.18
C GLY A 9 31.77 13.13 23.26
N GLN A 10 32.27 13.27 24.50
CA GLN A 10 31.64 12.63 25.65
C GLN A 10 30.29 13.29 25.94
N PRO A 11 29.30 12.50 26.45
CA PRO A 11 28.02 13.05 26.87
C PRO A 11 28.21 14.12 27.95
N LEU A 12 27.56 15.26 27.78
CA LEU A 12 27.56 16.30 28.80
C LEU A 12 26.74 15.83 30.01
N GLY A 13 27.25 16.10 31.21
CA GLY A 13 26.50 15.87 32.45
C GLY A 13 25.23 16.71 32.56
N ARG A 14 24.27 16.31 33.41
CA ARG A 14 23.07 17.11 33.67
C ARG A 14 23.43 18.51 34.17
N GLY A 15 22.83 19.55 33.57
CA GLY A 15 23.03 20.95 33.93
C GLY A 15 24.31 21.58 33.39
N VAL A 16 25.09 20.86 32.56
CA VAL A 16 26.27 21.43 31.88
C VAL A 16 25.77 22.06 30.59
N SER A 17 26.09 23.37 30.40
CA SER A 17 25.73 24.07 29.16
C SER A 17 26.51 23.51 27.96
N ARG A 18 25.84 23.36 26.83
CA ARG A 18 26.49 22.96 25.56
C ARG A 18 27.55 23.93 25.06
N GLU A 19 27.53 25.18 25.56
CA GLU A 19 28.50 26.20 25.21
C GLU A 19 29.90 25.89 25.80
N THR A 20 29.96 25.02 26.80
CA THR A 20 31.23 24.56 27.39
C THR A 20 31.90 23.43 26.59
N ALA A 21 31.22 22.89 25.58
CA ALA A 21 31.77 21.82 24.77
C ALA A 21 32.89 22.32 23.86
N ASN A 22 34.01 21.61 23.91
CA ASN A 22 35.17 21.96 23.10
C ASN A 22 34.99 21.46 21.67
N CYS A 23 35.09 22.38 20.69
CA CYS A 23 34.98 22.05 19.28
C CYS A 23 36.36 22.12 18.64
N PRO A 24 36.87 21.07 17.98
CA PRO A 24 38.10 21.12 17.22
C PRO A 24 38.03 22.19 16.12
N GLU A 25 39.18 22.81 15.83
CA GLU A 25 39.30 23.85 14.81
C GLU A 25 38.81 23.30 13.43
N GLY A 26 38.00 24.09 12.75
CA GLY A 26 37.42 23.73 11.45
C GLY A 26 36.20 22.74 11.49
N CYS A 27 35.78 22.34 12.69
CA CYS A 27 34.63 21.48 12.90
C CYS A 27 33.40 22.26 13.35
N ASP A 28 32.21 21.64 13.24
CA ASP A 28 30.95 22.11 13.80
C ASP A 28 30.40 21.01 14.72
N ILE A 29 29.87 21.39 15.88
CA ILE A 29 29.24 20.40 16.80
C ILE A 29 27.80 20.16 16.37
N VAL A 30 27.41 18.88 16.25
CA VAL A 30 26.04 18.46 16.00
C VAL A 30 25.36 18.03 17.30
N TRP A 31 24.29 18.74 17.65
CA TRP A 31 23.51 18.48 18.85
C TRP A 31 22.20 17.75 18.54
N PRO A 32 21.67 16.92 19.45
CA PRO A 32 20.35 16.33 19.32
C PRO A 32 19.27 17.35 19.64
N LEU A 33 18.88 18.19 18.67
CA LEU A 33 17.84 19.18 18.85
C LEU A 33 16.50 18.68 18.31
N HIS A 34 15.41 18.97 19.03
CA HIS A 34 14.05 18.85 18.57
C HIS A 34 13.72 19.90 17.50
N GLY A 35 12.64 19.68 16.72
CA GLY A 35 12.24 20.59 15.65
C GLY A 35 11.87 22.01 16.09
N ASN A 36 11.56 22.21 17.37
CA ASN A 36 11.33 23.51 18.04
C ASN A 36 12.63 24.16 18.56
N GLY A 37 13.81 23.52 18.40
CA GLY A 37 15.10 23.99 18.86
C GLY A 37 15.48 23.60 20.30
N GLU A 38 14.58 22.93 21.02
CA GLU A 38 14.87 22.42 22.36
C GLU A 38 15.89 21.29 22.33
N GLU A 39 16.62 21.11 23.43
CA GLU A 39 17.59 20.04 23.57
C GLU A 39 16.93 18.68 23.66
N GLY A 40 17.39 17.77 22.84
CA GLY A 40 17.00 16.35 22.84
C GLY A 40 18.10 15.47 23.43
N VAL A 41 17.87 14.17 23.36
CA VAL A 41 18.86 13.17 23.76
C VAL A 41 19.06 12.18 22.59
N TRP A 42 20.32 11.81 22.35
CA TRP A 42 20.61 10.73 21.41
C TRP A 42 20.02 9.41 21.92
N GLN A 43 19.29 8.71 21.06
CA GLN A 43 18.72 7.39 21.39
C GLN A 43 19.77 6.27 21.37
N LEU A 44 20.96 6.54 20.86
CA LEU A 44 22.09 5.61 20.84
C LEU A 44 23.13 6.04 21.85
N GLY A 45 23.64 5.08 22.61
CA GLY A 45 24.85 5.27 23.43
C GLY A 45 26.10 5.45 22.56
N LEU A 46 27.16 5.96 23.15
CA LEU A 46 28.40 6.30 22.45
C LEU A 46 29.00 5.09 21.70
N ASP A 47 29.08 3.93 22.37
CA ASP A 47 29.65 2.70 21.78
C ASP A 47 28.85 2.21 20.57
N GLU A 48 27.53 2.26 20.68
CA GLU A 48 26.64 1.82 19.58
C GLU A 48 26.70 2.82 18.41
N LEU A 49 26.80 4.12 18.69
CA LEU A 49 26.97 5.13 17.66
C LEU A 49 28.31 4.96 16.93
N THR A 50 29.39 4.69 17.67
CA THR A 50 30.72 4.41 17.11
C THR A 50 30.67 3.24 16.13
N LYS A 51 30.12 2.09 16.56
CA LYS A 51 29.95 0.93 15.68
C LYS A 51 29.17 1.26 14.41
N ARG A 52 28.10 2.05 14.51
CA ARG A 52 27.31 2.44 13.34
C ARG A 52 28.03 3.37 12.41
N ILE A 53 28.91 4.23 12.92
CA ILE A 53 29.79 5.08 12.08
C ILE A 53 30.77 4.19 11.31
N GLU A 54 31.44 3.26 12.00
CA GLU A 54 32.42 2.35 11.39
C GLU A 54 31.83 1.53 10.24
N ILE A 55 30.61 1.05 10.38
CA ILE A 55 29.95 0.32 9.31
C ILE A 55 29.31 1.22 8.23
N GLY A 56 29.33 2.56 8.39
CA GLY A 56 28.74 3.52 7.46
C GLY A 56 27.22 3.66 7.58
N ALA A 57 26.65 3.28 8.73
CA ALA A 57 25.22 3.33 9.02
C ALA A 57 24.75 4.69 9.58
N VAL A 58 25.61 5.70 9.59
CA VAL A 58 25.33 7.05 10.06
C VAL A 58 25.60 8.06 8.96
N ARG A 59 24.71 9.02 8.81
CA ARG A 59 24.83 10.09 7.82
C ARG A 59 24.62 11.45 8.47
N VAL A 60 25.45 12.42 8.12
CA VAL A 60 25.25 13.82 8.44
C VAL A 60 24.51 14.51 7.29
N ASN A 61 23.35 15.07 7.57
CA ASN A 61 22.55 15.83 6.61
C ASN A 61 22.48 17.29 7.01
N LYS A 62 22.33 18.18 6.03
CA LYS A 62 22.05 19.59 6.28
C LYS A 62 20.56 19.86 6.13
N LYS A 63 19.89 20.33 7.19
CA LYS A 63 18.46 20.65 7.17
C LYS A 63 18.24 22.04 7.75
N ARG A 64 17.63 22.94 6.97
CA ARG A 64 17.36 24.34 7.37
C ARG A 64 18.58 25.08 7.93
N GLY A 65 19.74 24.87 7.31
CA GLY A 65 20.99 25.49 7.74
C GLY A 65 21.78 24.75 8.82
N ASN A 66 21.16 23.83 9.57
CA ASN A 66 21.78 23.05 10.63
C ASN A 66 22.18 21.65 10.17
N PHE A 67 23.23 21.11 10.76
CA PHE A 67 23.62 19.73 10.58
C PHE A 67 22.75 18.83 11.44
N VAL A 68 22.25 17.75 10.86
CA VAL A 68 21.41 16.73 11.52
C VAL A 68 22.01 15.36 11.28
N LEU A 69 22.17 14.60 12.34
CA LEU A 69 22.63 13.22 12.28
C LEU A 69 21.45 12.27 12.11
N THR A 70 21.57 11.39 11.13
CA THR A 70 20.61 10.29 10.91
C THR A 70 21.35 8.97 10.92
N TYR A 71 20.70 7.92 11.43
CA TYR A 71 21.32 6.59 11.52
C TYR A 71 20.29 5.49 11.22
N LEU A 72 20.79 4.36 10.75
CA LEU A 72 19.96 3.17 10.55
C LEU A 72 19.57 2.57 11.91
N ARG A 73 18.28 2.24 12.03
CA ARG A 73 17.75 1.55 13.22
C ARG A 73 18.13 0.07 13.17
N GLN A 74 18.08 -0.62 14.28
CA GLN A 74 18.42 -2.05 14.38
C GLN A 74 17.61 -2.92 13.41
N GLY A 75 16.32 -2.63 13.23
CA GLY A 75 15.49 -3.33 12.25
C GLY A 75 15.97 -3.16 10.81
N GLN A 76 16.47 -1.97 10.44
CA GLN A 76 17.03 -1.72 9.11
C GLN A 76 18.38 -2.42 8.89
N LEU A 77 19.21 -2.51 9.90
CA LEU A 77 20.46 -3.29 9.85
C LEU A 77 20.14 -4.78 9.65
N LYS A 78 19.13 -5.30 10.36
CA LYS A 78 18.66 -6.66 10.17
C LYS A 78 18.09 -6.88 8.76
N GLU A 79 17.34 -5.95 8.20
CA GLU A 79 16.87 -6.04 6.82
C GLU A 79 18.02 -6.09 5.80
N ILE A 80 19.18 -5.49 6.10
CA ILE A 80 20.39 -5.60 5.28
C ILE A 80 21.01 -7.00 5.42
N GLU A 81 21.12 -7.52 6.65
CA GLU A 81 21.62 -8.88 6.92
C GLU A 81 20.75 -9.94 6.26
N ASP A 82 19.43 -9.79 6.34
CA ASP A 82 18.43 -10.70 5.75
C ASP A 82 18.31 -10.56 4.21
N GLY A 83 19.02 -9.60 3.59
CA GLY A 83 19.03 -9.39 2.14
C GLY A 83 17.83 -8.65 1.55
N TYR A 84 16.93 -8.07 2.37
CA TYR A 84 15.82 -7.24 1.90
C TYR A 84 16.28 -5.86 1.41
N ILE A 85 17.39 -5.37 1.96
CA ILE A 85 18.04 -4.11 1.58
C ILE A 85 19.48 -4.42 1.17
N ALA A 86 19.88 -4.01 -0.03
CA ALA A 86 21.24 -4.12 -0.49
C ALA A 86 22.01 -2.81 -0.29
N VAL A 87 23.28 -2.91 0.11
CA VAL A 87 24.24 -1.81 0.05
C VAL A 87 24.75 -1.74 -1.38
N VAL A 88 24.27 -0.77 -2.17
CA VAL A 88 24.63 -0.64 -3.59
C VAL A 88 25.97 0.05 -3.81
N ARG A 89 26.36 0.95 -2.90
CA ARG A 89 27.66 1.63 -2.91
C ARG A 89 27.90 2.30 -1.56
N ARG A 90 29.12 2.82 -1.38
CA ARG A 90 29.47 3.71 -0.26
C ARG A 90 29.84 5.08 -0.81
N GLU A 91 29.44 6.13 -0.11
CA GLU A 91 29.86 7.50 -0.39
C GLU A 91 31.32 7.70 0.03
N LYS A 92 31.91 8.86 -0.35
CA LYS A 92 33.32 9.20 -0.01
C LYS A 92 33.57 9.28 1.49
N ASP A 93 32.54 9.56 2.29
CA ASP A 93 32.56 9.59 3.75
C ASP A 93 32.36 8.23 4.42
N GLY A 94 32.26 7.16 3.64
CA GLY A 94 32.00 5.79 4.11
C GLY A 94 30.53 5.44 4.29
N THR A 95 29.60 6.40 4.17
CA THR A 95 28.17 6.19 4.36
C THR A 95 27.58 5.21 3.34
N MET A 96 26.78 4.26 3.80
CA MET A 96 26.09 3.30 2.94
C MET A 96 24.99 3.97 2.11
N VAL A 97 24.94 3.65 0.81
CA VAL A 97 23.82 3.95 -0.08
C VAL A 97 23.02 2.66 -0.24
N LEU A 98 21.76 2.71 0.16
CA LEU A 98 20.88 1.55 0.27
C LEU A 98 19.86 1.53 -0.84
N LYS A 99 19.51 0.31 -1.30
CA LYS A 99 18.39 0.06 -2.20
C LYS A 99 17.59 -1.13 -1.68
N ARG A 100 16.27 -0.98 -1.57
CA ARG A 100 15.39 -2.11 -1.27
C ARG A 100 15.36 -3.03 -2.49
N VAL A 101 15.68 -4.31 -2.31
CA VAL A 101 15.77 -5.32 -3.38
C VAL A 101 14.63 -6.31 -3.34
N SER A 102 13.96 -6.43 -2.19
CA SER A 102 12.77 -7.25 -2.05
C SER A 102 11.78 -6.62 -1.06
N SER A 103 10.50 -6.93 -1.20
CA SER A 103 9.48 -6.52 -0.24
C SER A 103 9.54 -7.45 0.96
N GLN A 104 9.62 -6.89 2.16
CA GLN A 104 9.48 -7.66 3.39
C GLN A 104 8.02 -8.11 3.51
N MET A 105 7.79 -9.40 3.74
CA MET A 105 6.47 -9.89 4.13
C MET A 105 6.14 -9.34 5.51
N VAL A 106 5.14 -8.46 5.59
CA VAL A 106 4.66 -7.91 6.85
C VAL A 106 3.40 -8.62 7.29
N GLN A 107 3.24 -8.80 8.60
CA GLN A 107 2.01 -9.35 9.13
C GLN A 107 0.83 -8.44 8.81
N ALA A 108 -0.27 -9.04 8.36
CA ALA A 108 -1.50 -8.30 8.09
C ALA A 108 -1.98 -7.56 9.35
N ARG A 109 -2.35 -6.30 9.17
CA ARG A 109 -2.95 -5.52 10.27
C ARG A 109 -4.43 -5.85 10.39
N THR A 110 -4.97 -5.78 11.59
CA THR A 110 -6.42 -5.94 11.85
C THR A 110 -7.24 -4.76 11.35
N MET A 111 -6.63 -3.57 11.22
CA MET A 111 -7.24 -2.39 10.63
C MET A 111 -6.54 -2.01 9.32
N TRP A 112 -7.34 -1.83 8.28
CA TRP A 112 -6.89 -1.43 6.96
C TRP A 112 -7.33 0.01 6.69
N ASN A 113 -6.36 0.91 6.56
CA ASN A 113 -6.59 2.34 6.35
C ASN A 113 -5.96 2.85 5.04
N GLN A 114 -5.84 1.98 4.04
CA GLN A 114 -5.31 2.37 2.73
C GLN A 114 -6.36 3.17 1.95
N SER A 115 -5.94 4.23 1.28
CA SER A 115 -6.83 5.04 0.44
C SER A 115 -7.46 4.25 -0.71
N SER A 116 -6.77 3.21 -1.20
CA SER A 116 -7.27 2.27 -2.22
C SER A 116 -8.45 1.42 -1.72
N HIS A 117 -8.66 1.31 -0.40
CA HIS A 117 -9.77 0.57 0.19
C HIS A 117 -11.07 1.38 0.32
N ASP A 118 -11.07 2.65 -0.10
CA ASP A 118 -12.29 3.47 -0.11
C ASP A 118 -13.33 2.91 -1.09
N ALA A 119 -14.46 2.43 -0.53
CA ALA A 119 -15.54 1.85 -1.30
C ALA A 119 -16.31 2.87 -2.16
N THR A 120 -16.27 4.16 -1.84
CA THR A 120 -16.88 5.21 -2.66
C THR A 120 -16.11 5.37 -3.97
N THR A 121 -14.80 5.45 -3.89
CA THR A 121 -13.93 5.67 -5.07
C THR A 121 -13.73 4.38 -5.84
N PHE A 122 -13.30 3.31 -5.16
CA PHE A 122 -12.90 2.04 -5.79
C PHE A 122 -13.99 0.95 -5.77
N GLY A 123 -15.18 1.30 -5.32
CA GLY A 123 -16.40 0.53 -5.42
C GLY A 123 -17.42 1.26 -6.30
N SER A 124 -18.18 2.22 -5.73
CA SER A 124 -19.32 2.86 -6.41
C SER A 124 -18.94 3.67 -7.65
N LYS A 125 -17.91 4.54 -7.57
CA LYS A 125 -17.45 5.30 -8.74
C LYS A 125 -16.81 4.40 -9.78
N PHE A 126 -16.12 3.37 -9.34
CA PHE A 126 -15.46 2.44 -10.24
C PHE A 126 -16.46 1.59 -11.03
N ILE A 127 -17.50 1.05 -10.38
CA ILE A 127 -18.54 0.29 -11.08
C ILE A 127 -19.34 1.19 -12.05
N LYS A 128 -19.60 2.44 -11.65
CA LYS A 128 -20.19 3.45 -12.55
C LYS A 128 -19.33 3.69 -13.80
N GLN A 129 -18.02 3.72 -13.64
CA GLN A 129 -17.08 3.89 -14.75
C GLN A 129 -17.10 2.68 -15.68
N ILE A 130 -17.11 1.46 -15.15
CA ILE A 130 -17.12 0.23 -15.95
C ILE A 130 -18.43 0.06 -16.71
N LEU A 131 -19.57 0.26 -16.03
CA LEU A 131 -20.89 0.07 -16.62
C LEU A 131 -21.44 1.32 -17.31
N CYS A 132 -20.72 2.44 -17.24
CA CYS A 132 -21.15 3.74 -17.75
C CYS A 132 -22.52 4.18 -17.22
N GLU A 133 -22.95 3.67 -16.08
CA GLU A 133 -24.24 3.89 -15.45
C GLU A 133 -24.14 4.20 -13.97
N SER A 134 -25.02 5.10 -13.49
CA SER A 134 -25.09 5.49 -12.09
C SER A 134 -26.12 4.67 -11.34
N GLY A 135 -25.74 4.11 -10.18
CA GLY A 135 -26.70 3.42 -9.31
C GLY A 135 -26.96 1.95 -9.67
N ALA A 136 -26.26 1.42 -10.68
CA ALA A 136 -26.40 0.02 -11.12
C ALA A 136 -26.23 -1.00 -9.97
N PHE A 137 -25.47 -0.65 -8.92
CA PHE A 137 -25.34 -1.43 -7.71
C PHE A 137 -25.13 -0.54 -6.49
N LYS A 138 -25.89 -0.79 -5.40
CA LYS A 138 -25.99 0.14 -4.27
C LYS A 138 -24.77 0.15 -3.36
N TYR A 139 -24.13 -1.00 -3.09
CA TYR A 139 -23.05 -1.14 -2.12
C TYR A 139 -21.87 -1.98 -2.64
N PRO A 140 -21.24 -1.61 -3.75
CA PRO A 140 -20.09 -2.36 -4.26
C PRO A 140 -18.92 -2.23 -3.28
N LYS A 141 -18.20 -3.32 -3.06
CA LYS A 141 -16.97 -3.31 -2.27
C LYS A 141 -15.85 -2.64 -3.06
N SER A 142 -14.86 -2.07 -2.35
CA SER A 142 -13.63 -1.63 -3.02
C SER A 142 -12.93 -2.83 -3.67
N LEU A 143 -12.59 -2.68 -4.95
CA LEU A 143 -11.87 -3.69 -5.71
C LEU A 143 -10.54 -4.08 -5.06
N TYR A 144 -9.78 -3.07 -4.66
CA TYR A 144 -8.44 -3.28 -4.07
C TYR A 144 -8.49 -3.84 -2.66
N ALA A 145 -9.52 -3.52 -1.86
CA ALA A 145 -9.71 -4.16 -0.56
C ALA A 145 -10.01 -5.66 -0.70
N VAL A 146 -10.79 -6.03 -1.71
CA VAL A 146 -11.08 -7.45 -2.01
C VAL A 146 -9.85 -8.15 -2.59
N GLN A 147 -9.10 -7.48 -3.47
CA GLN A 147 -7.84 -7.98 -4.01
C GLN A 147 -6.84 -8.29 -2.90
N ASP A 148 -6.59 -7.35 -1.98
CA ASP A 148 -5.69 -7.56 -0.84
C ASP A 148 -6.18 -8.69 0.07
N ALA A 149 -7.51 -8.76 0.34
CA ALA A 149 -8.09 -9.83 1.15
C ALA A 149 -7.86 -11.22 0.54
N ILE A 150 -8.08 -11.37 -0.75
CA ILE A 150 -7.84 -12.63 -1.47
C ILE A 150 -6.34 -12.94 -1.48
N ASN A 151 -5.50 -11.94 -1.73
CA ASN A 151 -4.05 -12.10 -1.83
C ASN A 151 -3.44 -12.69 -0.56
N PHE A 152 -3.94 -12.38 0.64
CA PHE A 152 -3.46 -13.01 1.87
C PHE A 152 -3.53 -14.55 1.86
N PHE A 153 -4.51 -15.11 1.17
CA PHE A 153 -4.73 -16.55 1.14
C PHE A 153 -4.11 -17.23 -0.07
N VAL A 154 -3.92 -16.50 -1.18
CA VAL A 154 -3.56 -17.08 -2.47
C VAL A 154 -2.27 -16.53 -3.09
N ALA A 155 -1.54 -15.62 -2.42
CA ALA A 155 -0.28 -15.04 -2.92
C ALA A 155 0.69 -16.13 -3.44
N ASN A 156 0.87 -17.20 -2.66
CA ASN A 156 1.76 -18.32 -2.99
C ASN A 156 1.01 -19.48 -3.68
N LYS A 157 -0.19 -19.24 -4.24
CA LYS A 157 -1.03 -20.27 -4.88
C LYS A 157 -1.50 -19.78 -6.24
N PRO A 158 -0.64 -19.81 -7.26
CA PRO A 158 -0.97 -19.23 -8.57
C PRO A 158 -2.12 -19.94 -9.30
N ASN A 159 -2.48 -21.16 -8.90
CA ASN A 159 -3.58 -21.94 -9.48
C ASN A 159 -4.78 -22.11 -8.54
N ALA A 160 -4.93 -21.26 -7.52
CA ALA A 160 -6.01 -21.36 -6.55
C ALA A 160 -7.39 -21.26 -7.21
N LEU A 161 -8.37 -21.92 -6.61
CA LEU A 161 -9.78 -21.76 -6.92
C LEU A 161 -10.43 -20.91 -5.81
N VAL A 162 -11.03 -19.81 -6.20
CA VAL A 162 -11.79 -18.90 -5.34
C VAL A 162 -13.27 -19.11 -5.62
N ILE A 163 -14.09 -19.26 -4.58
CA ILE A 163 -15.55 -19.42 -4.72
C ILE A 163 -16.21 -18.30 -3.93
N ASP A 164 -17.13 -17.58 -4.58
CA ASP A 164 -17.96 -16.55 -3.96
C ASP A 164 -19.43 -16.87 -4.13
N PHE A 165 -20.09 -17.23 -3.02
CA PHE A 165 -21.51 -17.62 -3.01
C PHE A 165 -22.48 -16.43 -3.03
N PHE A 166 -21.97 -15.19 -2.87
CA PHE A 166 -22.78 -13.98 -2.85
C PHE A 166 -22.08 -12.88 -3.66
N ALA A 167 -21.78 -13.21 -4.91
CA ALA A 167 -20.90 -12.40 -5.77
C ALA A 167 -21.39 -10.95 -6.00
N GLY A 168 -22.70 -10.69 -5.85
CA GLY A 168 -23.27 -9.35 -5.98
C GLY A 168 -22.79 -8.67 -7.27
N SER A 169 -22.02 -7.61 -7.14
CA SER A 169 -21.46 -6.89 -8.32
C SER A 169 -20.25 -7.54 -8.98
N GLY A 170 -19.81 -8.75 -8.59
CA GLY A 170 -18.69 -9.46 -9.20
C GLY A 170 -17.30 -8.93 -8.84
N THR A 171 -17.16 -8.29 -7.69
CA THR A 171 -15.87 -7.72 -7.26
C THR A 171 -14.79 -8.78 -7.07
N THR A 172 -15.15 -9.95 -6.56
CA THR A 172 -14.23 -11.06 -6.29
C THR A 172 -13.55 -11.57 -7.56
N LEU A 173 -14.29 -11.81 -8.63
CA LEU A 173 -13.71 -12.27 -9.90
C LEU A 173 -12.81 -11.20 -10.49
N HIS A 174 -13.23 -9.95 -10.47
CA HIS A 174 -12.41 -8.83 -10.95
C HIS A 174 -11.08 -8.74 -10.18
N ALA A 175 -11.11 -8.90 -8.86
CA ALA A 175 -9.90 -8.94 -8.01
C ALA A 175 -8.99 -10.13 -8.37
N VAL A 176 -9.56 -11.30 -8.65
CA VAL A 176 -8.78 -12.48 -9.10
C VAL A 176 -8.11 -12.24 -10.45
N ASN A 177 -8.80 -11.58 -11.39
CA ASN A 177 -8.22 -11.22 -12.69
C ASN A 177 -7.03 -10.26 -12.52
N LEU A 178 -7.15 -9.24 -11.65
CA LEU A 178 -6.03 -8.33 -11.36
C LEU A 178 -4.83 -9.05 -10.73
N LEU A 179 -5.06 -9.97 -9.79
CA LEU A 179 -3.97 -10.77 -9.20
C LEU A 179 -3.25 -11.61 -10.25
N ASN A 180 -3.99 -12.23 -11.17
CA ASN A 180 -3.39 -13.00 -12.27
C ASN A 180 -2.60 -12.11 -13.23
N ALA A 181 -3.10 -10.92 -13.55
CA ALA A 181 -2.39 -9.96 -14.40
C ALA A 181 -1.13 -9.40 -13.72
N GLU A 182 -1.11 -9.30 -12.38
CA GLU A 182 0.01 -8.79 -11.61
C GLU A 182 1.17 -9.78 -11.51
N ASP A 183 0.88 -11.08 -11.26
CA ASP A 183 1.89 -12.10 -10.98
C ASP A 183 1.99 -13.24 -12.02
N GLY A 184 1.17 -13.17 -13.09
CA GLY A 184 1.11 -14.21 -14.14
C GLY A 184 0.44 -15.51 -13.66
N GLY A 185 -0.34 -15.46 -12.59
CA GLY A 185 -1.07 -16.60 -12.05
C GLY A 185 -2.24 -17.05 -12.94
N HIS A 186 -2.76 -18.24 -12.64
CA HIS A 186 -3.89 -18.87 -13.31
C HIS A 186 -5.00 -19.22 -12.30
N ARG A 187 -5.23 -18.34 -11.33
CA ARG A 187 -6.31 -18.50 -10.35
C ARG A 187 -7.66 -18.47 -11.05
N ARG A 188 -8.57 -19.28 -10.59
CA ARG A 188 -9.93 -19.36 -11.12
C ARG A 188 -10.92 -18.84 -10.09
N CYS A 189 -12.05 -18.29 -10.57
CA CYS A 189 -13.12 -17.84 -9.70
C CYS A 189 -14.46 -18.44 -10.13
N ILE A 190 -15.21 -19.01 -9.18
CA ILE A 190 -16.62 -19.40 -9.36
C ILE A 190 -17.47 -18.42 -8.58
N MET A 191 -18.36 -17.75 -9.28
CA MET A 191 -19.31 -16.81 -8.68
C MET A 191 -20.72 -17.37 -8.70
N VAL A 192 -21.40 -17.29 -7.57
CA VAL A 192 -22.82 -17.64 -7.42
C VAL A 192 -23.54 -16.39 -6.93
N THR A 193 -24.60 -15.99 -7.62
CA THR A 193 -25.43 -14.86 -7.21
C THR A 193 -26.85 -15.04 -7.74
N ASN A 194 -27.83 -14.51 -7.01
CA ASN A 194 -29.20 -14.41 -7.47
C ASN A 194 -29.32 -13.28 -8.52
N ASN A 195 -30.24 -13.44 -9.45
CA ASN A 195 -30.57 -12.39 -10.39
C ASN A 195 -31.62 -11.44 -9.80
N GLU A 196 -31.29 -10.85 -8.65
CA GLU A 196 -32.20 -9.97 -7.92
C GLU A 196 -32.38 -8.64 -8.68
N VAL A 197 -33.61 -8.14 -8.67
CA VAL A 197 -34.00 -6.82 -9.14
C VAL A 197 -34.20 -5.91 -7.93
N SER A 198 -33.86 -4.63 -8.00
CA SER A 198 -34.07 -3.72 -6.88
C SER A 198 -35.56 -3.58 -6.51
N ASP A 199 -35.86 -3.30 -5.24
CA ASP A 199 -37.25 -3.11 -4.76
C ASP A 199 -38.03 -2.07 -5.56
N ALA A 200 -37.38 -1.01 -6.03
CA ALA A 200 -37.99 0.06 -6.83
C ALA A 200 -38.38 -0.45 -8.22
N GLU A 201 -37.45 -1.14 -8.88
CA GLU A 201 -37.66 -1.74 -10.20
C GLU A 201 -38.69 -2.88 -10.12
N ALA A 202 -38.62 -3.73 -9.09
CA ALA A 202 -39.57 -4.79 -8.85
C ALA A 202 -40.99 -4.25 -8.71
N LYS A 203 -41.19 -3.16 -7.96
CA LYS A 203 -42.49 -2.49 -7.85
C LYS A 203 -43.01 -1.94 -9.17
N GLU A 204 -42.13 -1.31 -9.95
CA GLU A 204 -42.51 -0.75 -11.25
C GLU A 204 -42.86 -1.86 -12.25
N MET A 205 -42.08 -2.92 -12.30
CA MET A 205 -42.34 -4.08 -13.15
C MET A 205 -43.64 -4.81 -12.77
N SER A 206 -43.88 -4.96 -11.48
CA SER A 206 -45.15 -5.54 -10.98
C SER A 206 -46.38 -4.73 -11.39
N LYS A 207 -46.29 -3.39 -11.42
CA LYS A 207 -47.37 -2.53 -11.95
C LYS A 207 -47.63 -2.77 -13.44
N ARG A 208 -46.60 -3.14 -14.18
CA ARG A 208 -46.69 -3.51 -15.61
C ARG A 208 -47.15 -4.96 -15.80
N GLY A 209 -47.40 -5.68 -14.75
CA GLY A 209 -47.87 -7.10 -14.77
C GLY A 209 -46.73 -8.10 -14.94
N LEU A 210 -45.46 -7.66 -14.90
CA LEU A 210 -44.29 -8.52 -15.01
C LEU A 210 -43.97 -9.21 -13.67
N LYS A 211 -43.44 -10.42 -13.74
CA LYS A 211 -43.10 -11.27 -12.60
C LYS A 211 -41.64 -11.77 -12.70
N PRO A 212 -41.03 -12.21 -11.58
CA PRO A 212 -39.77 -12.96 -11.63
C PRO A 212 -39.90 -14.17 -12.57
N GLY A 213 -38.94 -14.31 -13.48
CA GLY A 213 -38.93 -15.30 -14.54
C GLY A 213 -39.36 -14.79 -15.92
N ASP A 214 -40.03 -13.63 -16.01
CA ASP A 214 -40.31 -12.99 -17.28
C ASP A 214 -38.99 -12.38 -17.88
N GLU A 215 -38.85 -12.47 -19.19
CA GLU A 215 -37.59 -12.05 -19.85
C GLU A 215 -37.22 -10.58 -19.56
N GLU A 216 -38.20 -9.68 -19.54
CA GLU A 216 -37.97 -8.26 -19.22
C GLU A 216 -37.59 -8.06 -17.75
N TRP A 217 -38.14 -8.87 -16.83
CA TRP A 217 -37.76 -8.87 -15.42
C TRP A 217 -36.29 -9.27 -15.26
N GLU A 218 -35.93 -10.40 -15.85
CA GLU A 218 -34.59 -10.99 -15.72
C GLU A 218 -33.49 -10.13 -16.34
N LYS A 219 -33.82 -9.27 -17.33
CA LYS A 219 -32.87 -8.33 -17.96
C LYS A 219 -32.39 -7.25 -17.00
N LEU A 220 -33.16 -6.90 -15.95
CA LEU A 220 -32.78 -5.90 -14.95
C LEU A 220 -32.14 -6.52 -13.70
N GLY A 221 -32.03 -7.82 -13.62
CA GLY A 221 -31.46 -8.51 -12.48
C GLY A 221 -29.94 -8.28 -12.35
N ILE A 222 -29.48 -8.20 -11.10
CA ILE A 222 -28.07 -7.91 -10.75
C ILE A 222 -27.10 -8.85 -11.48
N ALA A 223 -27.39 -10.14 -11.57
CA ALA A 223 -26.51 -11.10 -12.22
C ALA A 223 -26.29 -10.77 -13.71
N ARG A 224 -27.35 -10.45 -14.46
CA ARG A 224 -27.29 -10.15 -15.89
C ARG A 224 -26.88 -8.73 -16.20
N TYR A 225 -27.29 -7.78 -15.38
CA TYR A 225 -27.15 -6.35 -15.67
C TYR A 225 -25.90 -5.71 -15.03
N VAL A 226 -25.38 -6.29 -13.95
CA VAL A 226 -24.23 -5.76 -13.23
C VAL A 226 -23.07 -6.75 -13.25
N THR A 227 -23.30 -7.98 -12.72
CA THR A 227 -22.22 -8.95 -12.52
C THR A 227 -21.60 -9.42 -13.82
N TRP A 228 -22.43 -9.80 -14.78
CA TRP A 228 -21.96 -10.30 -16.06
C TRP A 228 -21.24 -9.25 -16.91
N PRO A 229 -21.81 -8.05 -17.15
CA PRO A 229 -21.07 -7.02 -17.88
C PRO A 229 -19.74 -6.64 -17.22
N ARG A 230 -19.71 -6.48 -15.88
CA ARG A 230 -18.45 -6.24 -15.17
C ARG A 230 -17.46 -7.37 -15.36
N THR A 231 -17.92 -8.62 -15.36
CA THR A 231 -17.05 -9.79 -15.57
C THR A 231 -16.38 -9.71 -16.94
N VAL A 232 -17.16 -9.48 -18.00
CA VAL A 232 -16.64 -9.31 -19.37
C VAL A 232 -15.61 -8.17 -19.42
N CYS A 233 -15.98 -7.00 -18.91
CA CYS A 233 -15.09 -5.84 -18.88
C CYS A 233 -13.77 -6.12 -18.11
N SER A 234 -13.82 -6.88 -17.02
CA SER A 234 -12.61 -7.22 -16.24
C SER A 234 -11.71 -8.24 -16.93
N ILE A 235 -12.23 -9.04 -17.83
CA ILE A 235 -11.46 -10.02 -18.63
C ILE A 235 -10.85 -9.34 -19.86
N GLU A 236 -11.62 -8.45 -20.50
CA GLU A 236 -11.25 -7.81 -21.75
C GLU A 236 -10.47 -6.49 -21.57
N GLY A 237 -10.41 -5.97 -20.32
CA GLY A 237 -9.66 -4.75 -19.99
C GLY A 237 -10.29 -3.45 -20.48
N HIS A 238 -11.59 -3.42 -20.77
CA HIS A 238 -12.30 -2.22 -21.21
C HIS A 238 -13.66 -2.05 -20.49
N ASP A 239 -14.25 -0.86 -20.55
CA ASP A 239 -15.61 -0.60 -20.10
C ASP A 239 -16.66 -1.12 -21.11
N VAL A 240 -17.95 -1.01 -20.78
CA VAL A 240 -19.04 -1.47 -21.68
C VAL A 240 -19.10 -0.73 -23.01
N ASN A 241 -18.43 0.40 -23.16
CA ASN A 241 -18.32 1.18 -24.40
C ASN A 241 -17.00 0.90 -25.15
N GLY A 242 -16.15 -0.01 -24.66
CA GLY A 242 -14.88 -0.36 -25.29
C GLY A 242 -13.71 0.58 -24.94
N ASN A 243 -13.85 1.49 -23.96
CA ASN A 243 -12.74 2.31 -23.52
C ASN A 243 -11.83 1.53 -22.57
N PRO A 244 -10.49 1.59 -22.73
CA PRO A 244 -9.57 0.86 -21.87
C PRO A 244 -9.74 1.21 -20.39
N LEU A 245 -9.76 0.20 -19.53
CA LEU A 245 -9.70 0.37 -18.08
C LEU A 245 -8.28 0.77 -17.67
N LYS A 246 -8.18 1.53 -16.58
CA LYS A 246 -6.87 1.88 -15.99
C LYS A 246 -6.37 0.74 -15.13
N GLY A 247 -5.17 0.26 -15.39
CA GLY A 247 -4.52 -0.83 -14.64
C GLY A 247 -3.95 -1.91 -15.56
N ASN A 248 -3.49 -3.00 -14.97
CA ASN A 248 -3.05 -4.19 -15.69
C ASN A 248 -4.25 -5.15 -15.80
N TYR A 249 -4.63 -5.48 -17.02
CA TYR A 249 -5.70 -6.41 -17.36
C TYR A 249 -5.21 -7.47 -18.33
#